data_a4424bcc679bb7b9ec24790046ab3607
#
_entry.id   a4424bcc679bb7b9ec24790046ab3607
#
_cell.length_a   1.000
_cell.length_b   1.000
_cell.length_c   1.000
_cell.angle_alpha   90.00
_cell.angle_beta   90.00
_cell.angle_gamma   90.00
#
_symmetry.space_group_name_H-M   'P 1'
#
loop_
_entity.id
_entity.type
_entity.pdbx_description
1 polymer ?
#
loop_
_entity_poly.entity_id
_entity_poly.type
_entity_poly.pdbx_seq_one_letter_code
_entity_poly.pdbx_strand_id
1 'polypeptide(L)'
;MLKKLIFPVISILSISGCATKTIGPTPAGENTFVISRQEGAFPSGDKPLLAEALGEANRFCGSLNKAFKLVNTHENSGPYILGNYPKATVTFECVNQTSK
;
A
#
# COMPACT_ATOMS: atom_id res chain seq x y z
N MET A 1 49.44 6.60 0.63
CA MET A 1 48.87 6.27 0.47
C MET A 1 47.70 6.61 0.31
N LEU A 2 47.12 6.81 -0.08
CA LEU A 2 46.02 6.99 -0.27
C LEU A 2 45.17 6.49 -0.76
N LYS A 3 44.48 6.12 -0.64
CA LYS A 3 43.69 5.60 -1.13
C LYS A 3 42.61 6.22 -1.34
N LYS A 4 41.93 6.39 -1.93
CA LYS A 4 40.98 6.90 -2.24
C LYS A 4 40.04 6.26 -2.56
N LEU A 5 39.10 6.09 -2.33
CA LEU A 5 38.24 5.48 -2.64
C LEU A 5 37.27 6.15 -3.22
N ILE A 6 36.72 5.84 -4.07
CA ILE A 6 35.84 6.40 -4.70
C ILE A 6 34.73 5.75 -4.77
N PHE A 7 33.66 6.09 -4.53
CA PHE A 7 32.57 5.43 -4.62
C PHE A 7 31.81 5.87 -5.62
N PRO A 8 31.32 5.19 -6.42
CA PRO A 8 30.48 5.45 -7.41
C PRO A 8 29.23 5.76 -6.90
N VAL A 9 28.71 6.72 -7.16
CA VAL A 9 27.51 6.95 -6.69
C VAL A 9 26.59 6.47 -7.57
N ILE A 10 25.79 5.64 -7.27
CA ILE A 10 24.87 5.11 -8.07
C ILE A 10 23.66 5.81 -7.93
N SER A 11 23.19 6.50 -8.79
CA SER A 11 22.01 7.09 -8.62
C SER A 11 21.02 6.32 -9.17
N ILE A 12 20.24 5.75 -8.48
CA ILE A 12 19.23 4.98 -8.90
C ILE A 12 18.09 5.74 -9.17
N LEU A 13 17.55 5.79 -10.26
CA LEU A 13 16.43 6.40 -10.51
C LEU A 13 15.35 5.61 -10.60
N SER A 14 14.41 5.64 -9.90
CA SER A 14 13.32 4.83 -10.00
C SER A 14 12.32 5.52 -10.73
N ILE A 15 12.01 5.14 -11.81
CA ILE A 15 11.00 5.70 -12.51
C ILE A 15 9.82 4.98 -12.36
N SER A 16 8.80 5.50 -11.95
CA SER A 16 7.67 4.76 -11.72
C SER A 16 6.49 5.35 -12.29
N GLY A 17 6.45 5.78 -13.42
CA GLY A 17 5.31 6.38 -13.98
C GLY A 17 4.08 5.57 -13.93
N CYS A 18 4.17 4.27 -14.06
CA CYS A 18 2.99 3.46 -14.00
C CYS A 18 2.91 2.65 -12.77
N ALA A 19 3.70 2.90 -11.82
CA ALA A 19 3.72 2.06 -10.65
C ALA A 19 2.52 2.30 -9.80
N THR A 20 2.12 1.30 -9.06
CA THR A 20 1.08 1.49 -8.08
C THR A 20 1.69 2.17 -6.88
N LYS A 21 0.88 2.82 -6.12
CA LYS A 21 1.35 3.42 -4.92
C LYS A 21 0.43 3.14 -3.80
N THR A 22 0.94 3.07 -2.61
CA THR A 22 0.18 2.81 -1.41
C THR A 22 0.06 4.07 -0.60
N ILE A 23 -1.13 4.35 -0.12
CA ILE A 23 -1.37 5.47 0.74
C ILE A 23 -1.84 4.93 2.06
N GLY A 24 -1.15 5.28 3.12
CA GLY A 24 -1.47 4.78 4.44
C GLY A 24 -0.51 3.72 4.87
N PRO A 25 -0.79 3.05 5.97
CA PRO A 25 -2.06 3.08 6.67
C PRO A 25 -2.26 4.41 7.39
N THR A 26 -3.47 4.90 7.35
CA THR A 26 -3.81 6.16 8.00
C THR A 26 -4.73 5.86 9.16
N PRO A 27 -4.45 6.36 10.33
CA PRO A 27 -5.33 6.11 11.47
C PRO A 27 -6.71 6.70 11.23
N ALA A 28 -7.71 5.93 11.55
CA ALA A 28 -9.09 6.37 11.37
C ALA A 28 -9.90 6.08 12.62
N GLY A 29 -9.29 6.06 13.76
CA GLY A 29 -9.94 5.78 15.03
C GLY A 29 -9.00 4.96 15.86
N GLU A 30 -9.47 4.53 17.04
CA GLU A 30 -8.64 3.79 17.91
C GLU A 30 -8.48 2.43 17.30
N ASN A 31 -7.38 1.95 16.99
CA ASN A 31 -7.12 0.65 16.41
C ASN A 31 -7.65 0.48 14.99
N THR A 32 -8.18 1.51 14.39
CA THR A 32 -8.74 1.44 13.04
C THR A 32 -7.85 2.20 12.07
N PHE A 33 -7.66 1.62 10.90
CA PHE A 33 -6.79 2.21 9.91
C PHE A 33 -7.36 2.05 8.51
N VAL A 34 -6.94 2.91 7.61
CA VAL A 34 -7.38 2.85 6.23
C VAL A 34 -6.14 2.81 5.36
N ILE A 35 -6.11 1.92 4.39
CA ILE A 35 -5.02 1.84 3.47
C ILE A 35 -5.57 1.75 2.06
N SER A 36 -4.93 2.37 1.11
CA SER A 36 -5.36 2.34 -0.28
C SER A 36 -4.21 2.00 -1.19
N ARG A 37 -4.52 1.30 -2.26
CA ARG A 37 -3.55 1.06 -3.31
C ARG A 37 -4.16 1.58 -4.60
N GLN A 38 -3.37 2.29 -5.39
CA GLN A 38 -3.89 2.93 -6.57
C GLN A 38 -2.90 2.78 -7.72
N GLU A 39 -3.39 2.54 -8.90
CA GLU A 39 -2.53 2.53 -10.07
C GLU A 39 -2.22 3.96 -10.47
N GLY A 40 -1.05 4.16 -11.05
CA GLY A 40 -0.68 5.48 -11.47
C GLY A 40 -1.13 5.77 -12.88
N ALA A 41 -0.39 6.60 -13.57
CA ALA A 41 -0.74 6.98 -14.94
C ALA A 41 -0.75 5.75 -15.81
N PHE A 42 -1.49 5.72 -16.80
CA PHE A 42 -1.64 4.60 -17.72
C PHE A 42 -2.09 3.35 -17.00
N PRO A 43 -3.21 3.41 -16.33
CA PRO A 43 -3.68 2.27 -15.57
C PRO A 43 -4.15 1.15 -16.47
N SER A 44 -3.91 -0.07 -16.07
CA SER A 44 -4.37 -1.21 -16.80
C SER A 44 -5.75 -1.63 -16.38
N GLY A 45 -6.11 -1.36 -15.16
CA GLY A 45 -7.42 -1.75 -14.65
C GLY A 45 -7.50 -3.20 -14.22
N ASP A 46 -6.42 -3.95 -14.33
CA ASP A 46 -6.49 -5.36 -13.98
C ASP A 46 -5.46 -5.76 -12.93
N LYS A 47 -4.90 -4.86 -12.20
CA LYS A 47 -4.01 -5.23 -11.14
C LYS A 47 -4.80 -5.65 -9.92
N PRO A 48 -4.29 -6.60 -9.14
CA PRO A 48 -5.03 -7.07 -7.96
C PRO A 48 -4.84 -6.12 -6.78
N LEU A 49 -5.32 -4.91 -6.93
CA LEU A 49 -5.10 -3.88 -5.93
C LEU A 49 -5.69 -4.22 -4.58
N LEU A 50 -6.87 -4.82 -4.57
CA LEU A 50 -7.50 -5.14 -3.31
C LEU A 50 -6.67 -6.19 -2.56
N ALA A 51 -6.20 -7.20 -3.25
CA ALA A 51 -5.40 -8.23 -2.62
C ALA A 51 -4.10 -7.63 -2.10
N GLU A 52 -3.53 -6.69 -2.85
CA GLU A 52 -2.30 -6.04 -2.43
C GLU A 52 -2.53 -5.18 -1.21
N ALA A 53 -3.65 -4.45 -1.17
CA ALA A 53 -3.97 -3.63 -0.01
C ALA A 53 -4.22 -4.49 1.22
N LEU A 54 -4.89 -5.62 1.05
CA LEU A 54 -5.12 -6.52 2.16
C LEU A 54 -3.80 -7.09 2.70
N GLY A 55 -2.88 -7.40 1.81
CA GLY A 55 -1.58 -7.89 2.24
C GLY A 55 -0.80 -6.84 3.02
N GLU A 56 -0.86 -5.60 2.57
CA GLU A 56 -0.20 -4.54 3.27
C GLU A 56 -0.81 -4.32 4.64
N ALA A 57 -2.13 -4.37 4.72
CA ALA A 57 -2.83 -4.17 5.98
C ALA A 57 -2.48 -5.28 6.97
N ASN A 58 -2.40 -6.51 6.48
CA ASN A 58 -2.02 -7.62 7.33
C ASN A 58 -0.61 -7.44 7.86
N ARG A 59 0.31 -7.02 7.01
CA ARG A 59 1.67 -6.83 7.43
C ARG A 59 1.77 -5.71 8.45
N PHE A 60 0.97 -4.68 8.28
CA PHE A 60 0.98 -3.57 9.20
C PHE A 60 0.55 -4.00 10.59
N CYS A 61 -0.56 -4.73 10.70
CA CYS A 61 -1.01 -5.20 12.00
C CYS A 61 0.02 -6.15 12.59
N GLY A 62 0.65 -6.96 11.76
CA GLY A 62 1.69 -7.87 12.25
C GLY A 62 2.87 -7.11 12.82
N SER A 63 3.22 -5.97 12.24
CA SER A 63 4.32 -5.19 12.75
C SER A 63 4.02 -4.61 14.13
N LEU A 64 2.74 -4.55 14.50
CA LEU A 64 2.35 -4.07 15.82
C LEU A 64 2.09 -5.23 16.76
N ASN A 65 2.36 -6.43 16.32
CA ASN A 65 2.06 -7.64 17.06
C ASN A 65 0.56 -7.76 17.34
N LYS A 66 -0.22 -7.38 16.34
CA LYS A 66 -1.67 -7.46 16.47
C LYS A 66 -2.26 -8.24 15.34
N ALA A 67 -3.49 -8.63 15.49
CA ALA A 67 -4.20 -9.40 14.47
C ALA A 67 -4.99 -8.45 13.59
N PHE A 68 -5.07 -8.81 12.34
CA PHE A 68 -5.80 -8.01 11.38
C PHE A 68 -7.28 -8.36 11.43
N LYS A 69 -8.14 -7.37 11.40
CA LYS A 69 -9.56 -7.60 11.36
C LYS A 69 -10.15 -6.69 10.29
N LEU A 70 -10.71 -7.27 9.26
CA LEU A 70 -11.27 -6.49 8.18
C LEU A 70 -12.57 -5.81 8.59
N VAL A 71 -12.70 -4.56 8.25
CA VAL A 71 -13.93 -3.84 8.52
C VAL A 71 -14.68 -3.60 7.21
N ASN A 72 -13.99 -3.12 6.19
CA ASN A 72 -14.68 -2.78 4.96
C ASN A 72 -13.69 -2.68 3.81
N THR A 73 -14.15 -2.91 2.60
CA THR A 73 -13.34 -2.70 1.42
C THR A 73 -14.12 -1.90 0.41
N HIS A 74 -13.41 -1.22 -0.45
CA HIS A 74 -14.06 -0.45 -1.50
C HIS A 74 -13.13 -0.41 -2.71
N GLU A 75 -13.69 -0.64 -3.86
CA GLU A 75 -12.94 -0.47 -5.09
C GLU A 75 -13.74 0.43 -6.00
N ASN A 76 -13.08 1.37 -6.64
CA ASN A 76 -13.81 2.24 -7.55
C ASN A 76 -14.05 1.51 -8.87
N SER A 77 -14.90 2.07 -9.67
CA SER A 77 -15.27 1.45 -10.92
C SER A 77 -14.73 2.22 -12.09
N GLY A 78 -14.54 1.56 -13.19
CA GLY A 78 -14.16 2.20 -14.42
C GLY A 78 -15.33 2.96 -15.01
N PRO A 79 -15.08 3.62 -16.13
CA PRO A 79 -13.86 3.58 -16.89
C PRO A 79 -12.75 4.39 -16.25
N TYR A 80 -11.51 3.93 -16.43
CA TYR A 80 -10.41 4.59 -15.77
C TYR A 80 -9.78 5.59 -16.73
N ILE A 81 -10.47 6.69 -16.91
CA ILE A 81 -10.01 7.74 -17.80
C ILE A 81 -10.16 9.05 -17.08
N LEU A 82 -9.50 10.03 -17.57
CA LEU A 82 -9.62 11.40 -17.05
C LEU A 82 -9.38 11.48 -15.53
N GLY A 83 -8.36 10.81 -15.09
CA GLY A 83 -8.01 10.90 -13.69
C GLY A 83 -8.70 9.91 -12.79
N ASN A 84 -9.55 9.08 -13.33
CA ASN A 84 -10.18 8.06 -12.51
C ASN A 84 -9.28 6.83 -12.55
N TYR A 85 -8.37 6.70 -11.62
CA TYR A 85 -7.46 5.59 -11.59
C TYR A 85 -8.01 4.45 -10.75
N PRO A 86 -7.71 3.20 -11.10
CA PRO A 86 -8.13 2.08 -10.28
C PRO A 86 -7.59 2.23 -8.86
N LYS A 87 -8.42 2.00 -7.90
CA LYS A 87 -8.04 2.15 -6.51
C LYS A 87 -8.82 1.21 -5.63
N ALA A 88 -8.14 0.58 -4.69
CA ALA A 88 -8.79 -0.27 -3.70
C ALA A 88 -8.48 0.29 -2.33
N THR A 89 -9.46 0.37 -1.49
CA THR A 89 -9.33 0.90 -0.15
C THR A 89 -9.78 -0.15 0.85
N VAL A 90 -9.00 -0.34 1.89
CA VAL A 90 -9.31 -1.30 2.93
C VAL A 90 -9.37 -0.57 4.26
N THR A 91 -10.47 -0.74 4.97
CA THR A 91 -10.60 -0.24 6.32
C THR A 91 -10.51 -1.44 7.24
N PHE A 92 -9.65 -1.38 8.23
CA PHE A 92 -9.39 -2.54 9.05
C PHE A 92 -9.02 -2.13 10.47
N GLU A 93 -9.05 -3.10 11.36
CA GLU A 93 -8.63 -2.88 12.72
C GLU A 93 -7.46 -3.79 13.01
N CYS A 94 -6.55 -3.33 13.84
CA CYS A 94 -5.52 -4.19 14.38
C CYS A 94 -5.92 -4.44 15.81
N VAL A 95 -6.21 -5.70 16.14
CA VAL A 95 -6.74 -6.04 17.45
C VAL A 95 -5.77 -6.93 18.18
N ASN A 96 -5.94 -7.05 19.46
CA ASN A 96 -5.05 -7.88 20.24
C ASN A 96 -5.19 -9.33 19.79
N GLN A 97 -4.06 -10.01 19.71
CA GLN A 97 -4.10 -11.39 19.32
C GLN A 97 -4.62 -12.21 20.47
N THR A 98 -5.46 -13.18 20.18
CA THR A 98 -5.93 -14.01 21.22
C THR A 98 -5.15 -15.21 21.18
N SER A 99 -4.72 -15.68 22.27
CA SER A 99 -3.99 -16.87 22.26
C SER A 99 -4.90 -17.98 22.39
N LYS A 100 -4.62 -19.04 21.85
CA LYS A 100 -5.50 -20.08 21.94
C LYS A 100 -4.97 -21.13 22.44
#